data_6ada44d8416e60d18c353746d81165d3
#
_entry.id   6ada44d8416e60d18c353746d81165d3
#
_cell.length_a   1.000
_cell.length_b   1.000
_cell.length_c   1.000
_cell.angle_alpha   90.00
_cell.angle_beta   90.00
_cell.angle_gamma   90.00
#
_symmetry.space_group_name_H-M   'P 1'
#
loop_
_entity.id
_entity.type
_entity.pdbx_description
1 polymer ?
#
loop_
_entity_poly.entity_id
_entity_poly.type
_entity_poly.pdbx_seq_one_letter_code
_entity_poly.pdbx_strand_id
1 'polypeptide(L)'
;MPLSLRFGGVLVERAGYSGVTLSLGGEKLCIDVLEPRGCSAVLYSHSHPRHAPGVVPREALAPFLGSVKPGSQVDLGWARVEAVEAYNPWEGAPHPKGFGVGFLVELGGLRVYYAGDTSFVEELSSLPAGLEVAVLPVGGGAVMTPEEAFEAVRTLKPVLTLPVHFDDEKLYWKFKVLAQPYTQVAALKVR
;
A
#
# COMPACT_ATOMS: atom_id res chain seq x y z
N MET A 1 0.65 -0.79 -20.35
CA MET A 1 0.15 -0.86 -18.96
C MET A 1 -1.26 -0.25 -18.92
N PRO A 2 -2.26 -0.89 -18.31
CA PRO A 2 -3.59 -0.33 -18.13
C PRO A 2 -3.56 0.88 -17.18
N LEU A 3 -4.58 1.74 -17.25
CA LEU A 3 -4.73 2.89 -16.35
C LEU A 3 -5.38 2.50 -15.01
N SER A 4 -6.17 1.42 -15.02
CA SER A 4 -6.92 0.95 -13.86
C SER A 4 -7.21 -0.55 -13.97
N LEU A 5 -7.55 -1.14 -12.83
CA LEU A 5 -8.07 -2.51 -12.74
C LEU A 5 -9.43 -2.50 -12.05
N ARG A 6 -10.31 -3.43 -12.43
CA ARG A 6 -11.55 -3.70 -11.70
C ARG A 6 -11.47 -5.06 -11.05
N PHE A 7 -11.78 -5.11 -9.76
CA PHE A 7 -11.82 -6.34 -8.98
C PHE A 7 -13.08 -6.33 -8.11
N GLY A 8 -13.99 -7.27 -8.34
CA GLY A 8 -15.23 -7.34 -7.55
C GLY A 8 -16.08 -6.04 -7.53
N GLY A 9 -16.04 -5.23 -8.61
CA GLY A 9 -16.73 -3.93 -8.66
C GLY A 9 -15.88 -2.75 -8.18
N VAL A 10 -14.82 -2.98 -7.42
CA VAL A 10 -13.88 -1.96 -6.97
C VAL A 10 -12.96 -1.57 -8.13
N LEU A 11 -12.82 -0.27 -8.37
CA LEU A 11 -11.84 0.29 -9.30
C LEU A 11 -10.56 0.58 -8.53
N VAL A 12 -9.43 0.02 -8.97
CA VAL A 12 -8.10 0.21 -8.41
C VAL A 12 -7.26 0.99 -9.39
N GLU A 13 -6.70 2.13 -8.97
CA GLU A 13 -5.88 3.01 -9.79
C GLU A 13 -4.59 3.39 -9.07
N ARG A 14 -3.50 3.55 -9.81
CA ARG A 14 -2.25 4.10 -9.28
C ARG A 14 -2.28 5.63 -9.38
N ALA A 15 -1.90 6.30 -8.29
CA ALA A 15 -1.87 7.75 -8.18
C ALA A 15 -0.50 8.23 -7.66
N GLY A 16 0.39 8.59 -8.57
CA GLY A 16 1.74 9.02 -8.20
C GLY A 16 2.73 7.86 -7.98
N TYR A 17 3.75 8.11 -7.17
CA TYR A 17 4.90 7.22 -6.99
C TYR A 17 4.52 5.90 -6.30
N SER A 18 3.83 6.00 -5.17
CA SER A 18 3.36 4.86 -4.37
C SER A 18 1.86 4.84 -4.18
N GLY A 19 1.18 5.98 -4.42
CA GLY A 19 -0.22 6.16 -4.12
C GLY A 19 -1.14 5.28 -4.92
N VAL A 20 -2.25 4.90 -4.30
CA VAL A 20 -3.34 4.16 -4.94
C VAL A 20 -4.69 4.74 -4.55
N THR A 21 -5.67 4.57 -5.43
CA THR A 21 -7.07 4.87 -5.11
C THR A 21 -7.93 3.63 -5.29
N LEU A 22 -8.90 3.47 -4.40
CA LEU A 22 -9.90 2.41 -4.43
C LEU A 22 -11.27 3.07 -4.49
N SER A 23 -12.06 2.79 -5.53
CA SER A 23 -13.37 3.41 -5.71
C SER A 23 -14.48 2.37 -5.84
N LEU A 24 -15.58 2.58 -5.11
CA LEU A 24 -16.77 1.74 -5.13
C LEU A 24 -18.02 2.58 -4.82
N GLY A 25 -19.08 2.45 -5.63
CA GLY A 25 -20.39 3.02 -5.30
C GLY A 25 -20.45 4.55 -5.18
N GLY A 26 -19.50 5.25 -5.78
CA GLY A 26 -19.36 6.72 -5.65
C GLY A 26 -18.36 7.16 -4.57
N GLU A 27 -17.99 6.27 -3.67
CA GLU A 27 -16.96 6.51 -2.66
C GLU A 27 -15.56 6.25 -3.20
N LYS A 28 -14.57 7.01 -2.72
CA LYS A 28 -13.19 6.92 -3.14
C LYS A 28 -12.24 7.00 -1.94
N LEU A 29 -11.50 5.93 -1.68
CA LEU A 29 -10.40 5.90 -0.72
C LEU A 29 -9.09 6.22 -1.43
N CYS A 30 -8.34 7.16 -0.90
CA CYS A 30 -7.04 7.56 -1.41
C CYS A 30 -5.95 7.22 -0.39
N ILE A 31 -4.92 6.49 -0.80
CA ILE A 31 -3.79 6.10 0.04
C ILE A 31 -2.51 6.66 -0.58
N ASP A 32 -1.77 7.47 0.18
CA ASP A 32 -0.53 8.16 -0.23
C ASP A 32 -0.68 8.96 -1.55
N VAL A 33 -1.79 9.66 -1.69
CA VAL A 33 -2.10 10.52 -2.85
C VAL A 33 -1.80 11.97 -2.52
N LEU A 34 -0.88 12.58 -3.28
CA LEU A 34 -0.43 13.95 -3.04
C LEU A 34 -1.51 15.01 -3.32
N GLU A 35 -2.40 14.76 -4.28
CA GLU A 35 -3.54 15.62 -4.59
C GLU A 35 -4.86 14.86 -4.40
N PRO A 36 -5.37 14.72 -3.16
CA PRO A 36 -6.51 13.87 -2.84
C PRO A 36 -7.86 14.51 -3.19
N ARG A 37 -7.98 15.09 -4.39
CA ARG A 37 -9.23 15.72 -4.84
C ARG A 37 -10.30 14.68 -5.12
N GLY A 38 -11.48 14.90 -4.57
CA GLY A 38 -12.63 14.01 -4.75
C GLY A 38 -12.48 12.68 -4.02
N CYS A 39 -11.59 12.59 -3.03
CA CYS A 39 -11.51 11.44 -2.12
C CYS A 39 -12.54 11.59 -1.02
N SER A 40 -13.25 10.51 -0.70
CA SER A 40 -14.19 10.43 0.43
C SER A 40 -13.43 10.19 1.74
N ALA A 41 -12.28 9.52 1.67
CA ALA A 41 -11.36 9.36 2.79
C ALA A 41 -9.91 9.33 2.27
N VAL A 42 -8.97 9.79 3.11
CA VAL A 42 -7.55 9.89 2.78
C VAL A 42 -6.71 9.25 3.86
N LEU A 43 -5.82 8.36 3.45
CA LEU A 43 -4.86 7.68 4.32
C LEU A 43 -3.44 8.09 3.90
N TYR A 44 -2.57 8.31 4.87
CA TYR A 44 -1.14 8.48 4.63
C TYR A 44 -0.35 7.51 5.50
N SER A 45 0.54 6.74 4.85
CA SER A 45 1.38 5.77 5.54
C SER A 45 2.43 6.45 6.43
N HIS A 46 3.00 7.57 5.99
CA HIS A 46 4.00 8.37 6.72
C HIS A 46 4.18 9.76 6.11
N SER A 47 5.01 10.60 6.72
CA SER A 47 5.18 12.04 6.39
C SER A 47 6.25 12.34 5.32
N HIS A 48 6.58 11.39 4.44
CA HIS A 48 7.57 11.63 3.40
C HIS A 48 6.98 12.39 2.19
N PRO A 49 7.72 13.32 1.53
CA PRO A 49 7.19 14.15 0.44
C PRO A 49 6.65 13.41 -0.78
N ARG A 50 7.05 12.17 -1.04
CA ARG A 50 6.51 11.34 -2.12
C ARG A 50 5.21 10.61 -1.74
N HIS A 51 4.79 10.67 -0.46
CA HIS A 51 3.63 9.97 0.11
C HIS A 51 2.58 10.93 0.64
N ALA A 52 3.00 11.99 1.32
CA ALA A 52 2.09 12.99 1.87
C ALA A 52 2.44 14.40 1.37
N PRO A 53 1.44 15.24 1.05
CA PRO A 53 1.66 16.64 0.70
C PRO A 53 2.10 17.45 1.93
N GLY A 54 2.71 18.61 1.72
CA GLY A 54 3.09 19.52 2.81
C GLY A 54 1.90 20.03 3.63
N VAL A 55 0.70 20.07 3.04
CA VAL A 55 -0.57 20.37 3.72
C VAL A 55 -1.52 19.21 3.48
N VAL A 56 -1.85 18.48 4.53
CA VAL A 56 -2.74 17.33 4.48
C VAL A 56 -4.17 17.72 4.89
N PRO A 57 -5.21 17.02 4.39
CA PRO A 57 -6.57 17.20 4.90
C PRO A 57 -6.64 16.92 6.42
N ARG A 58 -7.41 17.74 7.14
CA ARG A 58 -7.52 17.63 8.60
C ARG A 58 -8.05 16.27 9.06
N GLU A 59 -8.96 15.71 8.27
CA GLU A 59 -9.62 14.42 8.54
C GLU A 59 -8.82 13.22 8.02
N ALA A 60 -7.60 13.43 7.51
CA ALA A 60 -6.76 12.33 7.03
C ALA A 60 -6.35 11.40 8.17
N LEU A 61 -6.32 10.11 7.86
CA LEU A 61 -5.83 9.09 8.77
C LEU A 61 -4.33 8.89 8.52
N ALA A 62 -3.51 9.30 9.48
CA ALA A 62 -2.06 9.24 9.37
C ALA A 62 -1.37 9.13 10.74
N PRO A 63 -0.26 8.39 10.87
CA PRO A 63 0.47 8.27 12.13
C PRO A 63 1.05 9.61 12.60
N PHE A 64 1.55 10.43 11.70
CA PHE A 64 2.11 11.75 12.02
C PHE A 64 1.07 12.80 12.44
N LEU A 65 -0.23 12.54 12.22
CA LEU A 65 -1.34 13.32 12.77
C LEU A 65 -1.84 12.77 14.11
N GLY A 66 -1.32 11.62 14.55
CA GLY A 66 -1.79 10.92 15.73
C GLY A 66 -3.17 10.27 15.56
N SER A 67 -3.73 10.24 14.35
CA SER A 67 -5.06 9.69 14.10
C SER A 67 -5.08 8.17 13.97
N VAL A 68 -3.94 7.54 13.63
CA VAL A 68 -3.76 6.08 13.57
C VAL A 68 -2.38 5.67 14.05
N LYS A 69 -2.28 4.46 14.56
CA LYS A 69 -1.05 3.73 14.89
C LYS A 69 -1.25 2.25 14.57
N PRO A 70 -0.22 1.42 14.50
CA PRO A 70 -0.40 -0.02 14.31
C PRO A 70 -1.44 -0.61 15.26
N GLY A 71 -2.37 -1.42 14.73
CA GLY A 71 -3.53 -1.97 15.44
C GLY A 71 -4.75 -1.05 15.51
N SER A 72 -4.68 0.20 15.03
CA SER A 72 -5.86 1.07 14.91
C SER A 72 -6.82 0.52 13.85
N GLN A 73 -8.11 0.43 14.20
CA GLN A 73 -9.18 0.04 13.29
C GLN A 73 -10.16 1.21 13.12
N VAL A 74 -10.49 1.53 11.88
CA VAL A 74 -11.40 2.61 11.51
C VAL A 74 -12.49 2.07 10.59
N ASP A 75 -13.74 2.27 10.98
CA ASP A 75 -14.91 1.95 10.15
C ASP A 75 -15.43 3.25 9.51
N LEU A 76 -15.36 3.31 8.18
CA LEU A 76 -15.85 4.45 7.38
C LEU A 76 -17.32 4.25 6.96
N GLY A 77 -17.97 3.16 7.38
CA GLY A 77 -19.31 2.77 6.97
C GLY A 77 -19.35 2.04 5.61
N TRP A 78 -18.53 2.45 4.66
CA TRP A 78 -18.41 1.85 3.31
C TRP A 78 -17.09 1.11 3.09
N ALA A 79 -16.10 1.32 3.96
CA ALA A 79 -14.85 0.60 4.01
C ALA A 79 -14.36 0.44 5.45
N ARG A 80 -13.62 -0.62 5.72
CA ARG A 80 -12.88 -0.81 6.98
C ARG A 80 -11.40 -0.70 6.72
N VAL A 81 -10.69 -0.05 7.63
CA VAL A 81 -9.25 0.19 7.54
C VAL A 81 -8.62 -0.25 8.85
N GLU A 82 -7.59 -1.09 8.76
CA GLU A 82 -6.71 -1.42 9.87
C GLU A 82 -5.30 -0.93 9.55
N ALA A 83 -4.70 -0.16 10.45
CA ALA A 83 -3.31 0.23 10.36
C ALA A 83 -2.42 -0.89 10.92
N VAL A 84 -1.40 -1.28 10.16
CA VAL A 84 -0.47 -2.36 10.50
C VAL A 84 0.97 -1.86 10.55
N GLU A 85 1.88 -2.64 11.13
CA GLU A 85 3.30 -2.29 11.19
C GLU A 85 3.90 -2.10 9.80
N ALA A 86 4.69 -1.04 9.65
CA ALA A 86 5.51 -0.76 8.47
C ALA A 86 6.79 -0.06 8.90
N TYR A 87 7.94 -0.73 8.79
CA TYR A 87 9.22 -0.20 9.24
C TYR A 87 10.42 -0.92 8.61
N ASN A 88 11.61 -0.36 8.83
CA ASN A 88 12.87 -1.01 8.51
C ASN A 88 13.55 -1.47 9.82
N PRO A 89 13.98 -2.75 9.95
CA PRO A 89 14.36 -3.35 11.23
C PRO A 89 15.84 -3.13 11.64
N TRP A 90 16.58 -2.22 11.01
CA TRP A 90 17.98 -1.95 11.36
C TRP A 90 18.17 -0.58 12.03
N GLU A 91 19.25 -0.42 12.78
CA GLU A 91 19.61 0.83 13.46
C GLU A 91 19.91 1.94 12.45
N GLY A 92 19.37 3.14 12.71
CA GLY A 92 19.51 4.29 11.80
C GLY A 92 18.68 4.19 10.53
N ALA A 93 17.75 3.27 10.46
CA ALA A 93 16.86 3.12 9.31
C ALA A 93 16.04 4.39 9.03
N PRO A 94 15.75 4.72 7.75
CA PRO A 94 14.96 5.89 7.41
C PRO A 94 13.49 5.79 7.89
N HIS A 95 12.95 4.58 8.04
CA HIS A 95 11.61 4.32 8.56
C HIS A 95 11.70 3.42 9.81
N PRO A 96 12.10 3.97 10.99
CA PRO A 96 12.16 3.16 12.21
C PRO A 96 10.77 2.71 12.65
N LYS A 97 10.70 1.67 13.47
CA LYS A 97 9.42 1.17 14.02
C LYS A 97 8.63 2.28 14.70
N GLY A 98 7.34 2.40 14.34
CA GLY A 98 6.45 3.47 14.83
C GLY A 98 6.48 4.77 14.02
N PHE A 99 7.34 4.90 13.00
CA PHE A 99 7.38 6.07 12.11
C PHE A 99 6.23 6.06 11.09
N GLY A 100 5.95 4.90 10.49
CA GLY A 100 4.93 4.72 9.47
C GLY A 100 3.99 3.54 9.77
N VAL A 101 3.00 3.39 8.92
CA VAL A 101 2.05 2.28 8.93
C VAL A 101 1.78 1.78 7.52
N GLY A 102 1.47 0.49 7.39
CA GLY A 102 0.74 -0.07 6.28
C GLY A 102 -0.77 -0.06 6.57
N PHE A 103 -1.56 -0.45 5.60
CA PHE A 103 -3.02 -0.52 5.76
C PHE A 103 -3.57 -1.84 5.20
N LEU A 104 -4.42 -2.49 5.98
CA LEU A 104 -5.38 -3.48 5.49
C LEU A 104 -6.70 -2.77 5.27
N VAL A 105 -7.22 -2.85 4.06
CA VAL A 105 -8.48 -2.23 3.67
C VAL A 105 -9.46 -3.30 3.22
N GLU A 106 -10.66 -3.28 3.78
CA GLU A 106 -11.79 -4.08 3.31
C GLU A 106 -12.82 -3.15 2.69
N LEU A 107 -13.14 -3.36 1.40
CA LEU A 107 -14.02 -2.53 0.60
C LEU A 107 -14.81 -3.39 -0.39
N GLY A 108 -16.13 -3.49 -0.23
CA GLY A 108 -16.98 -4.24 -1.15
C GLY A 108 -16.61 -5.72 -1.30
N GLY A 109 -16.11 -6.35 -0.24
CA GLY A 109 -15.60 -7.71 -0.24
C GLY A 109 -14.18 -7.87 -0.81
N LEU A 110 -13.54 -6.78 -1.25
CA LEU A 110 -12.14 -6.75 -1.63
C LEU A 110 -11.27 -6.48 -0.40
N ARG A 111 -10.26 -7.30 -0.16
CA ARG A 111 -9.25 -7.08 0.87
C ARG A 111 -7.94 -6.67 0.21
N VAL A 112 -7.48 -5.48 0.56
CA VAL A 112 -6.26 -4.87 0.01
C VAL A 112 -5.25 -4.68 1.12
N TYR A 113 -4.04 -5.16 0.94
CA TYR A 113 -2.90 -4.75 1.76
C TYR A 113 -2.10 -3.69 1.02
N TYR A 114 -1.92 -2.55 1.65
CA TYR A 114 -1.01 -1.48 1.24
C TYR A 114 0.17 -1.44 2.20
N ALA A 115 1.37 -1.76 1.73
CA ALA A 115 2.52 -1.96 2.61
C ALA A 115 3.08 -0.65 3.20
N GLY A 116 2.96 0.49 2.50
CA GLY A 116 3.75 1.68 2.82
C GLY A 116 5.25 1.44 2.58
N ASP A 117 6.09 2.25 3.23
CA ASP A 117 7.55 2.10 3.16
C ASP A 117 8.04 1.19 4.29
N THR A 118 8.26 -0.06 3.95
CA THR A 118 8.67 -1.11 4.89
C THR A 118 9.62 -2.10 4.23
N SER A 119 10.45 -2.76 5.02
CA SER A 119 11.10 -4.01 4.68
C SER A 119 10.14 -5.18 4.86
N PHE A 120 10.54 -6.38 4.46
CA PHE A 120 9.84 -7.59 4.90
C PHE A 120 10.14 -7.81 6.38
N VAL A 121 9.12 -7.62 7.22
CA VAL A 121 9.21 -7.76 8.68
C VAL A 121 8.36 -8.93 9.18
N GLU A 122 8.68 -9.44 10.36
CA GLU A 122 8.04 -10.64 10.93
C GLU A 122 6.51 -10.47 11.05
N GLU A 123 6.06 -9.27 11.38
CA GLU A 123 4.64 -8.95 11.57
C GLU A 123 3.80 -9.17 10.30
N LEU A 124 4.39 -9.16 9.10
CA LEU A 124 3.68 -9.52 7.88
C LEU A 124 3.13 -10.94 7.92
N SER A 125 3.79 -11.84 8.64
CA SER A 125 3.32 -13.22 8.79
C SER A 125 2.05 -13.35 9.63
N SER A 126 1.72 -12.32 10.41
CA SER A 126 0.49 -12.26 11.22
C SER A 126 -0.69 -11.70 10.44
N LEU A 127 -0.47 -11.12 9.27
CA LEU A 127 -1.54 -10.61 8.41
C LEU A 127 -2.32 -11.76 7.75
N PRO A 128 -3.61 -11.55 7.41
CA PRO A 128 -4.40 -12.57 6.75
C PRO A 128 -3.81 -12.93 5.40
N ALA A 129 -3.70 -14.24 5.13
CA ALA A 129 -3.32 -14.73 3.80
C ALA A 129 -4.53 -14.77 2.86
N GLY A 130 -4.26 -14.85 1.55
CA GLY A 130 -5.28 -14.95 0.52
C GLY A 130 -6.00 -13.63 0.28
N LEU A 131 -5.28 -12.52 0.38
CA LEU A 131 -5.76 -11.18 0.03
C LEU A 131 -6.07 -11.10 -1.48
N GLU A 132 -7.03 -10.28 -1.85
CA GLU A 132 -7.32 -10.06 -3.26
C GLU A 132 -6.25 -9.19 -3.93
N VAL A 133 -5.75 -8.17 -3.22
CA VAL A 133 -4.71 -7.26 -3.75
C VAL A 133 -3.65 -6.98 -2.68
N ALA A 134 -2.38 -7.03 -3.08
CA ALA A 134 -1.27 -6.47 -2.31
C ALA A 134 -0.58 -5.36 -3.11
N VAL A 135 -0.40 -4.20 -2.49
CA VAL A 135 0.39 -3.08 -3.04
C VAL A 135 1.73 -3.07 -2.30
N LEU A 136 2.78 -3.46 -3.00
CA LEU A 136 4.10 -3.69 -2.41
C LEU A 136 5.16 -2.78 -3.01
N PRO A 137 5.99 -2.11 -2.20
CA PRO A 137 7.16 -1.41 -2.72
C PRO A 137 8.21 -2.42 -3.16
N VAL A 138 8.95 -2.10 -4.25
CA VAL A 138 9.98 -3.00 -4.81
C VAL A 138 11.30 -2.28 -5.12
N GLY A 139 11.47 -1.06 -4.60
CA GLY A 139 12.61 -0.19 -4.93
C GLY A 139 13.92 -0.54 -4.22
N GLY A 140 13.88 -1.31 -3.14
CA GLY A 140 15.06 -1.58 -2.30
C GLY A 140 15.48 -0.37 -1.46
N GLY A 141 16.59 -0.51 -0.73
CA GLY A 141 17.09 0.52 0.17
C GLY A 141 16.18 0.73 1.39
N ALA A 142 15.39 1.79 1.37
CA ALA A 142 14.46 2.13 2.45
C ALA A 142 13.12 1.38 2.39
N VAL A 143 12.92 0.54 1.38
CA VAL A 143 11.73 -0.29 1.18
C VAL A 143 12.14 -1.69 0.78
N MET A 144 11.18 -2.59 0.64
CA MET A 144 11.44 -3.96 0.19
C MET A 144 12.26 -3.99 -1.10
N THR A 145 13.27 -4.85 -1.14
CA THR A 145 13.89 -5.29 -2.39
C THR A 145 12.89 -6.16 -3.17
N PRO A 146 13.12 -6.42 -4.48
CA PRO A 146 12.30 -7.37 -5.23
C PRO A 146 12.20 -8.75 -4.59
N GLU A 147 13.25 -9.22 -3.91
CA GLU A 147 13.29 -10.49 -3.18
C GLU A 147 12.45 -10.45 -1.93
N GLU A 148 12.54 -9.38 -1.12
CA GLU A 148 11.71 -9.22 0.08
C GLU A 148 10.23 -9.09 -0.29
N ALA A 149 9.90 -8.34 -1.34
CA ALA A 149 8.54 -8.24 -1.84
C ALA A 149 8.01 -9.59 -2.36
N PHE A 150 8.88 -10.44 -2.92
CA PHE A 150 8.53 -11.80 -3.29
C PHE A 150 8.25 -12.67 -2.05
N GLU A 151 9.03 -12.56 -0.96
CA GLU A 151 8.72 -13.24 0.29
C GLU A 151 7.38 -12.76 0.89
N ALA A 152 7.05 -11.46 0.76
CA ALA A 152 5.73 -10.95 1.13
C ALA A 152 4.61 -11.59 0.28
N VAL A 153 4.80 -11.79 -1.01
CA VAL A 153 3.85 -12.52 -1.88
C VAL A 153 3.66 -13.96 -1.41
N ARG A 154 4.75 -14.66 -1.07
CA ARG A 154 4.67 -16.06 -0.59
C ARG A 154 3.92 -16.17 0.74
N THR A 155 4.09 -15.19 1.61
CA THR A 155 3.45 -15.12 2.93
C THR A 155 1.96 -14.76 2.82
N LEU A 156 1.65 -13.67 2.13
CA LEU A 156 0.30 -13.11 2.03
C LEU A 156 -0.58 -13.80 0.99
N LYS A 157 0.03 -14.46 0.01
CA LYS A 157 -0.63 -15.18 -1.10
C LYS A 157 -1.72 -14.35 -1.78
N PRO A 158 -1.42 -13.12 -2.22
CA PRO A 158 -2.41 -12.28 -2.88
C PRO A 158 -2.77 -12.82 -4.27
N VAL A 159 -4.02 -12.61 -4.68
CA VAL A 159 -4.46 -12.94 -6.04
C VAL A 159 -3.73 -12.03 -7.05
N LEU A 160 -3.62 -10.74 -6.72
CA LEU A 160 -2.99 -9.72 -7.54
C LEU A 160 -2.01 -8.89 -6.72
N THR A 161 -0.84 -8.60 -7.28
CA THR A 161 0.15 -7.69 -6.70
C THR A 161 0.40 -6.49 -7.60
N LEU A 162 0.34 -5.30 -7.02
CA LEU A 162 0.70 -4.03 -7.64
C LEU A 162 2.05 -3.57 -7.08
N PRO A 163 3.16 -3.74 -7.84
CA PRO A 163 4.44 -3.20 -7.43
C PRO A 163 4.46 -1.67 -7.60
N VAL A 164 4.95 -0.99 -6.57
CA VAL A 164 5.09 0.47 -6.48
C VAL A 164 6.48 0.85 -5.97
N HIS A 165 6.77 2.14 -5.80
CA HIS A 165 7.97 2.67 -5.17
C HIS A 165 9.27 2.13 -5.82
N PHE A 166 9.43 2.33 -7.13
CA PHE A 166 10.66 2.02 -7.85
C PHE A 166 10.94 3.07 -8.92
N ASP A 167 12.20 3.48 -9.04
CA ASP A 167 12.67 4.43 -10.06
C ASP A 167 13.33 3.68 -11.24
N ASP A 168 13.88 2.48 -11.03
CA ASP A 168 14.45 1.63 -12.07
C ASP A 168 13.48 0.50 -12.46
N GLU A 169 13.05 0.49 -13.72
CA GLU A 169 12.17 -0.57 -14.26
C GLU A 169 12.77 -1.98 -14.14
N LYS A 170 14.11 -2.12 -14.03
CA LYS A 170 14.75 -3.42 -13.81
C LYS A 170 14.28 -4.07 -12.50
N LEU A 171 14.00 -3.28 -11.44
CA LEU A 171 13.49 -3.77 -10.18
C LEU A 171 12.08 -4.33 -10.33
N TYR A 172 11.23 -3.64 -11.09
CA TYR A 172 9.91 -4.16 -11.45
C TYR A 172 10.00 -5.50 -12.20
N TRP A 173 10.86 -5.57 -13.23
CA TRP A 173 11.00 -6.81 -14.00
C TRP A 173 11.58 -7.95 -13.18
N LYS A 174 12.55 -7.66 -12.31
CA LYS A 174 13.11 -8.64 -11.37
C LYS A 174 12.03 -9.19 -10.45
N PHE A 175 11.26 -8.30 -9.81
CA PHE A 175 10.12 -8.70 -8.97
C PHE A 175 9.10 -9.53 -9.75
N LYS A 176 8.72 -9.07 -10.94
CA LYS A 176 7.74 -9.75 -11.77
C LYS A 176 8.15 -11.18 -12.11
N VAL A 177 9.40 -11.40 -12.50
CA VAL A 177 9.93 -12.74 -12.79
C VAL A 177 9.82 -13.67 -11.58
N LEU A 178 10.11 -13.17 -10.38
CA LEU A 178 10.04 -13.94 -9.15
C LEU A 178 8.59 -14.24 -8.74
N ALA A 179 7.72 -13.23 -8.79
CA ALA A 179 6.40 -13.28 -8.20
C ALA A 179 5.30 -13.84 -9.12
N GLN A 180 5.42 -13.68 -10.45
CA GLN A 180 4.38 -14.07 -11.41
C GLN A 180 3.91 -15.54 -11.33
N PRO A 181 4.72 -16.53 -10.90
CA PRO A 181 4.24 -17.89 -10.67
C PRO A 181 3.27 -18.03 -9.49
N TYR A 182 3.21 -17.03 -8.60
CA TYR A 182 2.47 -17.09 -7.33
C TYR A 182 1.31 -16.09 -7.23
N THR A 183 1.35 -15.01 -8.02
CA THR A 183 0.38 -13.92 -8.03
C THR A 183 0.31 -13.30 -9.41
N GLN A 184 -0.82 -12.72 -9.78
CA GLN A 184 -0.88 -11.88 -10.96
C GLN A 184 -0.15 -10.56 -10.69
N VAL A 185 0.97 -10.29 -11.38
CA VAL A 185 1.70 -9.03 -11.25
C VAL A 185 1.18 -8.03 -12.28
N ALA A 186 0.57 -6.94 -11.82
CA ALA A 186 0.06 -5.88 -12.66
C ALA A 186 0.82 -4.57 -12.42
N ALA A 187 1.26 -3.92 -13.51
CA ALA A 187 1.73 -2.54 -13.46
C ALA A 187 0.66 -1.61 -14.00
N LEU A 188 0.32 -0.59 -13.23
CA LEU A 188 -0.61 0.46 -13.65
C LEU A 188 0.17 1.71 -14.04
N LYS A 189 -0.31 2.41 -15.09
CA LYS A 189 0.17 3.76 -15.38
C LYS A 189 -0.26 4.69 -14.25
N VAL A 190 0.62 5.60 -13.88
CA VAL A 190 0.28 6.73 -13.01
C VAL A 190 -0.69 7.64 -13.74
N ARG A 191 -1.77 8.02 -13.07
CA ARG A 191 -2.67 9.11 -13.49
C ARG A 191 -2.16 10.45 -13.03
#